data_08ef6579dabd6993aa5a200ecf10eec2
#
_entry.id   08ef6579dabd6993aa5a200ecf10eec2
#
_cell.length_a   1.000
_cell.length_b   1.000
_cell.length_c   1.000
_cell.angle_alpha   90.00
_cell.angle_beta   90.00
_cell.angle_gamma   90.00
#
_symmetry.space_group_name_H-M   'P 1'
#
loop_
_entity.id
_entity.type
_entity.pdbx_description
1 polymer ?
#
loop_
_entity_poly.entity_id
_entity_poly.type
_entity_poly.pdbx_seq_one_letter_code
_entity_poly.pdbx_strand_id
1 'polypeptide(L)'
;MSIRRRSTAAVGLAVAAALSLSACGSGASDDSAKSGAGSDKKAAVATGGKDFADAAKKTAAYGTDAEAGQFPRTLTHAMGTTELKSAPKRVVVLDVGEFDNVVSLGVKPVGYAPSEGDAAIPSYLKKDAGNPKNVGTINNLNLEAIAGLKPDLILGSQLRAADKYDQLSKIAPTVFSIRPGFTWKENYLLNAAALDRTAKAKSELDAYEKKAAKLGEDIGPDKPTISMVRYLPDRIRLYAKASFIGTILEDAGLPRPKNQQINDLAAEISPEKIDEADADWIFTGVYGDPKATKRDTAQSNPLWKNLKAVKEGRAKDVPDETWYLGLGVTAANLVLDDLRADLVK
;
A
#
# COMPACT_ATOMS: atom_id res chain seq x y z
N MET A 1 32.65 -52.83 -43.22
CA MET A 1 33.29 -53.86 -42.40
C MET A 1 32.56 -53.80 -41.08
N SER A 2 31.55 -54.64 -40.93
CA SER A 2 31.55 -55.88 -40.17
C SER A 2 31.55 -55.59 -38.66
N ILE A 3 30.67 -56.01 -37.81
CA ILE A 3 29.64 -57.04 -37.73
C ILE A 3 29.12 -57.08 -36.29
N ARG A 4 27.80 -57.06 -36.06
CA ARG A 4 27.01 -57.98 -35.23
C ARG A 4 27.32 -58.07 -33.71
N ARG A 5 26.40 -58.26 -32.78
CA ARG A 5 25.07 -58.90 -32.67
C ARG A 5 24.55 -58.73 -31.25
N ARG A 6 23.24 -58.48 -31.04
CA ARG A 6 22.22 -59.37 -30.43
C ARG A 6 22.54 -59.91 -29.03
N SER A 7 21.70 -59.90 -28.04
CA SER A 7 20.36 -60.51 -27.87
C SER A 7 19.76 -60.08 -26.51
N THR A 8 18.52 -59.80 -26.48
CA THR A 8 17.30 -60.52 -26.08
C THR A 8 17.11 -60.90 -24.61
N ALA A 9 16.00 -60.44 -24.09
CA ALA A 9 14.88 -61.15 -23.43
C ALA A 9 15.04 -61.34 -21.93
N ALA A 10 14.05 -61.36 -21.06
CA ALA A 10 12.60 -61.36 -21.09
C ALA A 10 12.05 -61.18 -19.67
N VAL A 11 10.88 -60.56 -19.56
CA VAL A 11 9.67 -61.03 -18.86
C VAL A 11 9.78 -61.48 -17.40
N GLY A 12 8.97 -60.85 -16.53
CA GLY A 12 8.60 -61.35 -15.21
C GLY A 12 7.56 -60.47 -14.51
N LEU A 13 6.32 -60.81 -14.73
CA LEU A 13 5.12 -60.27 -14.06
C LEU A 13 4.98 -60.91 -12.66
N ALA A 14 4.73 -60.17 -11.61
CA ALA A 14 4.05 -60.68 -10.43
C ALA A 14 3.36 -59.58 -9.64
N VAL A 15 2.06 -59.70 -9.55
CA VAL A 15 1.10 -58.96 -8.70
C VAL A 15 1.16 -59.59 -7.30
N ALA A 16 1.15 -58.77 -6.27
CA ALA A 16 0.59 -59.14 -4.97
C ALA A 16 0.19 -57.88 -4.16
N ALA A 17 -1.08 -57.80 -3.92
CA ALA A 17 -1.70 -56.89 -2.96
C ALA A 17 -1.56 -57.43 -1.54
N ALA A 18 -1.29 -56.54 -0.57
CA ALA A 18 -1.60 -56.78 0.84
C ALA A 18 -1.88 -55.46 1.57
N LEU A 19 -3.09 -55.36 2.05
CA LEU A 19 -3.56 -54.40 3.02
C LEU A 19 -3.01 -54.71 4.42
N SER A 20 -2.54 -53.72 5.16
CA SER A 20 -2.59 -53.77 6.62
C SER A 20 -2.68 -52.38 7.22
N LEU A 21 -3.73 -52.17 8.00
CA LEU A 21 -3.94 -51.02 8.93
C LEU A 21 -3.02 -51.19 10.15
N SER A 22 -2.58 -50.07 10.69
CA SER A 22 -2.69 -49.67 12.10
C SER A 22 -1.54 -48.72 12.48
N ALA A 23 -1.86 -47.63 12.97
CA ALA A 23 -1.91 -47.04 14.33
C ALA A 23 -0.82 -46.04 14.68
N CYS A 24 -1.31 -44.83 15.05
CA CYS A 24 -0.84 -43.82 16.01
C CYS A 24 0.65 -43.60 16.22
N GLY A 25 1.08 -42.38 15.90
CA GLY A 25 2.31 -41.76 16.41
C GLY A 25 2.26 -40.26 16.20
N SER A 26 2.10 -39.53 17.30
CA SER A 26 2.12 -38.06 17.39
C SER A 26 3.47 -37.50 16.93
N GLY A 27 3.43 -36.60 15.96
CA GLY A 27 4.58 -35.83 15.50
C GLY A 27 4.10 -34.49 14.95
N ALA A 28 4.67 -33.42 15.44
CA ALA A 28 4.37 -32.03 15.12
C ALA A 28 4.28 -31.76 13.63
N SER A 29 3.17 -31.23 13.18
CA SER A 29 2.94 -30.83 11.80
C SER A 29 3.32 -29.36 11.65
N ASP A 30 4.36 -29.13 10.85
CA ASP A 30 4.56 -27.87 10.16
C ASP A 30 3.42 -27.71 9.13
N ASP A 31 2.44 -26.91 9.49
CA ASP A 31 1.34 -26.55 8.59
C ASP A 31 1.77 -25.39 7.69
N SER A 32 2.49 -25.73 6.63
CA SER A 32 2.63 -24.85 5.48
C SER A 32 1.31 -24.88 4.71
N ALA A 33 0.39 -24.00 5.07
CA ALA A 33 -0.84 -23.78 4.33
C ALA A 33 -0.49 -23.29 2.90
N LYS A 34 -0.56 -24.20 1.94
CA LYS A 34 -0.71 -23.87 0.51
C LYS A 34 -2.06 -23.18 0.33
N SER A 35 -2.06 -21.84 0.31
CA SER A 35 -3.21 -21.08 -0.14
C SER A 35 -3.36 -21.25 -1.65
N GLY A 36 -4.53 -21.74 -2.07
CA GLY A 36 -4.89 -21.97 -3.46
C GLY A 36 -4.81 -20.69 -4.30
N ALA A 37 -4.17 -20.83 -5.44
CA ALA A 37 -4.16 -19.81 -6.48
C ALA A 37 -5.54 -19.74 -7.13
N GLY A 38 -6.30 -18.70 -6.85
CA GLY A 38 -7.53 -18.47 -7.62
C GLY A 38 -8.57 -17.59 -6.97
N SER A 39 -8.25 -16.38 -6.51
CA SER A 39 -9.25 -15.29 -6.35
C SER A 39 -8.66 -13.99 -5.76
N ASP A 40 -7.37 -13.89 -5.46
CA ASP A 40 -6.95 -12.90 -4.47
C ASP A 40 -5.86 -11.92 -4.91
N LYS A 41 -6.10 -11.19 -6.02
CA LYS A 41 -5.39 -9.91 -6.23
C LYS A 41 -5.65 -8.91 -5.08
N LYS A 42 -6.77 -9.05 -4.37
CA LYS A 42 -7.10 -8.27 -3.17
C LYS A 42 -6.22 -8.63 -1.97
N ALA A 43 -5.87 -9.88 -1.79
CA ALA A 43 -4.98 -10.33 -0.72
C ALA A 43 -3.54 -9.84 -0.92
N ALA A 44 -3.04 -9.80 -2.16
CA ALA A 44 -1.68 -9.35 -2.45
C ALA A 44 -1.40 -7.89 -2.07
N VAL A 45 -2.43 -7.05 -2.02
CA VAL A 45 -2.30 -5.66 -1.57
C VAL A 45 -2.18 -5.55 -0.05
N ALA A 46 -2.72 -6.53 0.65
CA ALA A 46 -2.78 -6.53 2.11
C ALA A 46 -1.52 -7.10 2.76
N THR A 47 -0.82 -8.00 2.09
CA THR A 47 0.37 -8.61 2.66
C THR A 47 1.60 -7.79 2.31
N GLY A 48 2.15 -7.09 3.29
CA GLY A 48 3.43 -6.39 3.17
C GLY A 48 4.60 -7.35 2.97
N GLY A 49 4.53 -8.49 3.53
CA GLY A 49 5.38 -9.66 3.47
C GLY A 49 6.86 -9.50 3.09
N LYS A 50 7.58 -10.58 3.18
CA LYS A 50 9.02 -10.64 2.83
C LYS A 50 9.32 -10.23 1.38
N ASP A 51 8.37 -10.41 0.46
CA ASP A 51 8.52 -10.10 -0.97
C ASP A 51 8.70 -8.60 -1.23
N PHE A 52 8.32 -7.75 -0.28
CA PHE A 52 8.43 -6.30 -0.38
C PHE A 52 9.39 -5.68 0.65
N ALA A 53 10.14 -6.49 1.40
CA ALA A 53 11.05 -6.00 2.46
C ALA A 53 12.03 -4.92 1.95
N ASP A 54 12.51 -5.06 0.71
CA ASP A 54 13.45 -4.13 0.08
C ASP A 54 12.77 -3.09 -0.81
N ALA A 55 11.43 -3.01 -0.83
CA ALA A 55 10.73 -2.15 -1.79
C ALA A 55 11.10 -0.66 -1.64
N ALA A 56 11.21 -0.13 -0.43
CA ALA A 56 11.64 1.24 -0.19
C ALA A 56 13.06 1.47 -0.73
N LYS A 57 14.02 0.62 -0.35
CA LYS A 57 15.41 0.72 -0.81
C LYS A 57 15.53 0.63 -2.34
N LYS A 58 14.79 -0.28 -2.97
CA LYS A 58 14.78 -0.43 -4.44
C LYS A 58 14.14 0.79 -5.10
N THR A 59 13.02 1.29 -4.58
CA THR A 59 12.34 2.47 -5.14
C THR A 59 13.19 3.73 -4.96
N ALA A 60 13.93 3.87 -3.87
CA ALA A 60 14.87 4.98 -3.66
C ALA A 60 16.01 5.02 -4.69
N ALA A 61 16.33 3.89 -5.32
CA ALA A 61 17.31 3.82 -6.41
C ALA A 61 16.72 4.13 -7.80
N TYR A 62 15.42 4.36 -7.88
CA TYR A 62 14.74 4.74 -9.13
C TYR A 62 14.77 6.26 -9.34
N GLY A 63 14.53 6.66 -10.58
CA GLY A 63 14.50 8.06 -10.97
C GLY A 63 15.35 8.33 -12.20
N THR A 64 16.00 9.48 -12.25
CA THR A 64 16.82 9.93 -13.37
C THR A 64 18.02 10.74 -12.87
N ASP A 65 19.12 10.68 -13.61
CA ASP A 65 20.31 11.54 -13.41
C ASP A 65 20.21 12.85 -14.19
N ALA A 66 19.13 13.06 -14.96
CA ALA A 66 18.95 14.27 -15.74
C ALA A 66 18.70 15.49 -14.84
N GLU A 67 19.36 16.59 -15.17
CA GLU A 67 19.19 17.87 -14.49
C GLU A 67 17.76 18.43 -14.68
N ALA A 68 17.37 19.37 -13.82
CA ALA A 68 16.09 20.06 -13.94
C ALA A 68 15.96 20.75 -15.30
N GLY A 69 14.83 20.55 -15.98
CA GLY A 69 14.55 21.07 -17.32
C GLY A 69 15.23 20.29 -18.46
N GLN A 70 16.07 19.32 -18.18
CA GLN A 70 16.75 18.53 -19.20
C GLN A 70 15.83 17.45 -19.77
N PHE A 71 15.65 17.48 -21.10
CA PHE A 71 14.93 16.48 -21.90
C PHE A 71 15.66 16.22 -23.21
N PRO A 72 15.60 15.01 -23.84
CA PRO A 72 14.90 13.86 -23.27
C PRO A 72 15.55 13.37 -21.97
N ARG A 73 14.78 12.73 -21.09
CA ARG A 73 15.29 12.08 -19.88
C ARG A 73 14.83 10.64 -19.80
N THR A 74 15.68 9.77 -19.31
CA THR A 74 15.36 8.38 -19.04
C THR A 74 15.14 8.18 -17.54
N LEU A 75 14.02 7.56 -17.17
CA LEU A 75 13.72 7.18 -15.81
C LEU A 75 13.89 5.68 -15.65
N THR A 76 14.61 5.28 -14.61
CA THR A 76 14.61 3.90 -14.10
C THR A 76 13.45 3.74 -13.13
N HIS A 77 12.70 2.64 -13.23
CA HIS A 77 11.52 2.37 -12.41
C HIS A 77 11.26 0.86 -12.29
N ALA A 78 10.22 0.44 -11.58
CA ALA A 78 9.98 -0.96 -11.24
C ALA A 78 9.83 -1.91 -12.44
N MET A 79 9.48 -1.40 -13.63
CA MET A 79 9.29 -2.20 -14.85
C MET A 79 10.40 -1.98 -15.89
N GLY A 80 11.52 -1.38 -15.52
CA GLY A 80 12.65 -1.10 -16.40
C GLY A 80 12.94 0.37 -16.57
N THR A 81 13.03 0.84 -17.79
CA THR A 81 13.33 2.25 -18.11
C THR A 81 12.31 2.85 -19.06
N THR A 82 12.01 4.13 -18.89
CA THR A 82 11.10 4.90 -19.75
C THR A 82 11.73 6.23 -20.12
N GLU A 83 11.76 6.56 -21.42
CA GLU A 83 12.20 7.85 -21.93
C GLU A 83 11.03 8.83 -22.00
N LEU A 84 11.23 10.02 -21.42
CA LEU A 84 10.35 11.18 -21.57
C LEU A 84 11.03 12.20 -22.49
N LYS A 85 10.40 12.49 -23.64
CA LYS A 85 10.93 13.42 -24.64
C LYS A 85 10.79 14.90 -24.24
N SER A 86 9.84 15.21 -23.38
CA SER A 86 9.56 16.56 -22.88
C SER A 86 8.86 16.51 -21.54
N ALA A 87 8.76 17.64 -20.84
CA ALA A 87 8.02 17.75 -19.58
C ALA A 87 6.54 17.34 -19.77
N PRO A 88 6.03 16.37 -18.97
CA PRO A 88 4.65 15.90 -19.09
C PRO A 88 3.62 16.99 -18.79
N LYS A 89 2.53 17.00 -19.58
CA LYS A 89 1.40 17.94 -19.43
C LYS A 89 0.06 17.24 -19.23
N ARG A 90 -0.05 15.98 -19.64
CA ARG A 90 -1.27 15.18 -19.64
C ARG A 90 -1.03 13.89 -18.89
N VAL A 91 -1.07 13.99 -17.57
CA VAL A 91 -0.74 12.88 -16.66
C VAL A 91 -1.99 12.08 -16.32
N VAL A 92 -1.93 10.77 -16.44
CA VAL A 92 -2.91 9.83 -15.90
C VAL A 92 -2.29 9.13 -14.70
N VAL A 93 -3.03 9.02 -13.60
CA VAL A 93 -2.60 8.38 -12.36
C VAL A 93 -3.50 7.19 -12.02
N LEU A 94 -2.88 6.08 -11.60
CA LEU A 94 -3.55 4.80 -11.47
C LEU A 94 -3.82 4.36 -10.01
N ASP A 95 -3.51 5.21 -9.03
CA ASP A 95 -3.80 4.99 -7.60
C ASP A 95 -3.86 6.33 -6.85
N VAL A 96 -4.35 6.30 -5.62
CA VAL A 96 -4.51 7.49 -4.75
C VAL A 96 -3.16 8.09 -4.38
N GLY A 97 -2.13 7.28 -4.16
CA GLY A 97 -0.79 7.78 -3.84
C GLY A 97 -0.18 8.63 -4.95
N GLU A 98 -0.22 8.15 -6.19
CA GLU A 98 0.22 8.90 -7.36
C GLU A 98 -0.65 10.16 -7.58
N PHE A 99 -1.94 10.08 -7.19
CA PHE A 99 -2.84 11.23 -7.29
C PHE A 99 -2.44 12.35 -6.31
N ASP A 100 -2.22 12.02 -5.03
CA ASP A 100 -1.72 12.98 -4.03
C ASP A 100 -0.39 13.57 -4.48
N ASN A 101 0.55 12.72 -4.93
CA ASN A 101 1.87 13.12 -5.39
C ASN A 101 1.81 14.13 -6.54
N VAL A 102 0.99 13.87 -7.54
CA VAL A 102 0.86 14.73 -8.73
C VAL A 102 0.23 16.06 -8.38
N VAL A 103 -0.82 16.05 -7.55
CA VAL A 103 -1.54 17.26 -7.14
C VAL A 103 -0.68 18.13 -6.23
N SER A 104 0.02 17.56 -5.24
CA SER A 104 0.92 18.30 -4.36
C SER A 104 2.07 18.95 -5.13
N LEU A 105 2.56 18.32 -6.19
CA LEU A 105 3.56 18.88 -7.09
C LEU A 105 3.02 20.00 -8.00
N GLY A 106 1.73 20.32 -7.91
CA GLY A 106 1.08 21.40 -8.66
C GLY A 106 0.66 20.99 -10.08
N VAL A 107 0.57 19.70 -10.35
CA VAL A 107 0.10 19.17 -11.63
C VAL A 107 -1.35 18.70 -11.50
N LYS A 108 -2.20 19.06 -12.46
CA LYS A 108 -3.59 18.60 -12.52
C LYS A 108 -3.68 17.38 -13.44
N PRO A 109 -3.91 16.18 -12.92
CA PRO A 109 -4.01 14.99 -13.76
C PRO A 109 -5.24 15.07 -14.66
N VAL A 110 -5.15 14.49 -15.87
CA VAL A 110 -6.26 14.41 -16.82
C VAL A 110 -7.13 13.18 -16.60
N GLY A 111 -6.61 12.16 -15.94
CA GLY A 111 -7.30 10.93 -15.59
C GLY A 111 -6.84 10.34 -14.27
N TYR A 112 -7.74 9.67 -13.57
CA TYR A 112 -7.52 9.08 -12.26
C TYR A 112 -8.28 7.78 -12.08
N ALA A 113 -7.62 6.75 -11.53
CA ALA A 113 -8.24 5.50 -11.10
C ALA A 113 -8.38 5.49 -9.57
N PRO A 114 -9.58 5.75 -9.02
CA PRO A 114 -9.82 5.72 -7.58
C PRO A 114 -9.78 4.31 -6.99
N SER A 115 -9.76 4.23 -5.64
CA SER A 115 -9.98 2.99 -4.92
C SER A 115 -11.43 2.49 -5.11
N GLU A 116 -11.65 1.18 -4.94
CA GLU A 116 -13.01 0.62 -5.07
C GLU A 116 -13.94 0.99 -3.90
N GLY A 117 -13.37 1.34 -2.76
CA GLY A 117 -14.14 1.73 -1.57
C GLY A 117 -14.64 3.16 -1.62
N ASP A 118 -14.00 4.02 -2.40
CA ASP A 118 -14.40 5.41 -2.63
C ASP A 118 -14.02 5.83 -4.04
N ALA A 119 -15.02 5.95 -4.91
CA ALA A 119 -14.82 6.34 -6.31
C ALA A 119 -14.66 7.87 -6.50
N ALA A 120 -14.75 8.65 -5.43
CA ALA A 120 -14.62 10.09 -5.49
C ALA A 120 -13.15 10.56 -5.53
N ILE A 121 -12.96 11.80 -5.93
CA ILE A 121 -11.71 12.51 -5.68
C ILE A 121 -11.61 12.75 -4.18
N PRO A 122 -10.48 12.40 -3.51
CA PRO A 122 -10.30 12.66 -2.09
C PRO A 122 -10.60 14.12 -1.73
N SER A 123 -11.36 14.33 -0.67
CA SER A 123 -11.90 15.65 -0.32
C SER A 123 -10.78 16.68 -0.14
N TYR A 124 -9.68 16.28 0.46
CA TYR A 124 -8.52 17.12 0.76
C TYR A 124 -7.72 17.54 -0.50
N LEU A 125 -7.89 16.85 -1.64
CA LEU A 125 -7.24 17.19 -2.92
C LEU A 125 -8.18 17.90 -3.90
N LYS A 126 -9.49 17.90 -3.63
CA LYS A 126 -10.52 18.32 -4.58
C LYS A 126 -10.32 19.73 -5.12
N LYS A 127 -9.81 20.66 -4.29
CA LYS A 127 -9.59 22.04 -4.69
C LYS A 127 -8.52 22.19 -5.77
N ASP A 128 -7.45 21.38 -5.70
CA ASP A 128 -6.24 21.54 -6.51
C ASP A 128 -6.14 20.50 -7.63
N ALA A 129 -6.92 19.42 -7.55
CA ALA A 129 -6.91 18.30 -8.50
C ALA A 129 -7.44 18.64 -9.90
N GLY A 130 -8.18 19.72 -10.05
CA GLY A 130 -8.91 19.99 -11.29
C GLY A 130 -10.11 19.07 -11.45
N ASN A 131 -10.32 18.55 -12.67
CA ASN A 131 -11.44 17.65 -12.98
C ASN A 131 -10.96 16.43 -13.77
N PRO A 132 -10.16 15.55 -13.17
CA PRO A 132 -9.67 14.35 -13.85
C PRO A 132 -10.83 13.44 -14.22
N LYS A 133 -10.74 12.79 -15.38
CA LYS A 133 -11.72 11.79 -15.80
C LYS A 133 -11.47 10.48 -15.06
N ASN A 134 -12.53 9.81 -14.65
CA ASN A 134 -12.41 8.46 -14.13
C ASN A 134 -11.95 7.51 -15.25
N VAL A 135 -10.91 6.71 -14.96
CA VAL A 135 -10.32 5.74 -15.89
C VAL A 135 -10.43 4.30 -15.38
N GLY A 136 -11.50 4.01 -14.66
CA GLY A 136 -11.74 2.74 -13.99
C GLY A 136 -11.43 2.82 -12.50
N THR A 137 -11.04 1.70 -11.91
CA THR A 137 -10.59 1.62 -10.51
C THR A 137 -9.20 1.01 -10.44
N ILE A 138 -8.55 1.09 -9.28
CA ILE A 138 -7.21 0.49 -9.05
C ILE A 138 -7.12 -1.00 -9.39
N ASN A 139 -8.22 -1.76 -9.35
CA ASN A 139 -8.26 -3.17 -9.70
C ASN A 139 -8.86 -3.45 -11.09
N ASN A 140 -9.50 -2.46 -11.69
CA ASN A 140 -10.17 -2.61 -12.99
C ASN A 140 -9.99 -1.34 -13.84
N LEU A 141 -8.81 -1.20 -14.45
CA LEU A 141 -8.47 -0.06 -15.31
C LEU A 141 -9.23 -0.12 -16.64
N ASN A 142 -9.73 1.02 -17.08
CA ASN A 142 -10.33 1.20 -18.40
C ASN A 142 -9.27 1.74 -19.37
N LEU A 143 -8.60 0.85 -20.12
CA LEU A 143 -7.53 1.22 -21.04
C LEU A 143 -8.00 2.08 -22.21
N GLU A 144 -9.25 1.93 -22.66
CA GLU A 144 -9.83 2.76 -23.73
C GLU A 144 -10.03 4.20 -23.23
N ALA A 145 -10.57 4.36 -22.01
CA ALA A 145 -10.68 5.67 -21.39
C ALA A 145 -9.32 6.34 -21.20
N ILE A 146 -8.28 5.59 -20.76
CA ILE A 146 -6.91 6.08 -20.66
C ILE A 146 -6.40 6.55 -22.02
N ALA A 147 -6.50 5.71 -23.05
CA ALA A 147 -6.05 6.04 -24.41
C ALA A 147 -6.79 7.27 -24.99
N GLY A 148 -8.11 7.36 -24.74
CA GLY A 148 -8.93 8.49 -25.18
C GLY A 148 -8.50 9.83 -24.58
N LEU A 149 -7.86 9.82 -23.42
CA LEU A 149 -7.29 11.02 -22.80
C LEU A 149 -5.98 11.47 -23.45
N LYS A 150 -5.36 10.66 -24.33
CA LYS A 150 -4.08 10.97 -24.99
C LYS A 150 -3.03 11.47 -23.99
N PRO A 151 -2.69 10.67 -22.95
CA PRO A 151 -1.72 11.06 -21.95
C PRO A 151 -0.31 11.14 -22.57
N ASP A 152 0.57 11.91 -21.96
CA ASP A 152 2.00 11.93 -22.24
C ASP A 152 2.83 11.32 -21.09
N LEU A 153 2.14 10.96 -19.97
CA LEU A 153 2.71 10.19 -18.87
C LEU A 153 1.60 9.42 -18.16
N ILE A 154 1.90 8.17 -17.81
CA ILE A 154 1.07 7.33 -16.93
C ILE A 154 1.90 6.96 -15.70
N LEU A 155 1.37 7.22 -14.50
CA LEU A 155 1.97 6.88 -13.21
C LEU A 155 1.16 5.82 -12.49
N GLY A 156 1.84 4.84 -11.88
CA GLY A 156 1.20 3.77 -11.13
C GLY A 156 2.23 2.91 -10.41
N SER A 157 1.83 1.67 -10.06
CA SER A 157 2.74 0.76 -9.38
C SER A 157 2.70 -0.66 -9.96
N GLN A 158 3.84 -1.35 -9.85
CA GLN A 158 3.99 -2.74 -10.26
C GLN A 158 2.98 -3.65 -9.53
N LEU A 159 2.81 -3.44 -8.22
CA LEU A 159 1.86 -4.22 -7.42
C LEU A 159 0.42 -4.15 -7.96
N ARG A 160 0.00 -2.99 -8.46
CA ARG A 160 -1.38 -2.77 -8.95
C ARG A 160 -1.60 -3.22 -10.38
N ALA A 161 -0.65 -2.95 -11.27
CA ALA A 161 -0.90 -3.01 -12.70
C ALA A 161 0.26 -3.59 -13.53
N ALA A 162 1.10 -4.46 -12.95
CA ALA A 162 2.18 -5.10 -13.71
C ALA A 162 1.66 -5.86 -14.94
N ASP A 163 0.51 -6.51 -14.83
CA ASP A 163 -0.14 -7.28 -15.92
C ASP A 163 -0.70 -6.38 -17.04
N LYS A 164 -0.79 -5.07 -16.82
CA LYS A 164 -1.24 -4.07 -17.81
C LYS A 164 -0.11 -3.21 -18.34
N TYR A 165 1.11 -3.34 -17.80
CA TYR A 165 2.23 -2.46 -18.12
C TYR A 165 2.50 -2.35 -19.62
N ASP A 166 2.57 -3.48 -20.34
CA ASP A 166 2.84 -3.49 -21.77
C ASP A 166 1.75 -2.82 -22.61
N GLN A 167 0.50 -2.89 -22.14
CA GLN A 167 -0.62 -2.22 -22.80
C GLN A 167 -0.61 -0.71 -22.52
N LEU A 168 -0.33 -0.32 -21.28
CA LEU A 168 -0.21 1.08 -20.88
C LEU A 168 0.97 1.77 -21.58
N SER A 169 2.11 1.08 -21.68
CA SER A 169 3.31 1.62 -22.34
C SER A 169 3.14 1.82 -23.85
N LYS A 170 2.19 1.12 -24.47
CA LYS A 170 1.79 1.38 -25.87
C LYS A 170 0.91 2.62 -26.02
N ILE A 171 0.23 3.04 -24.95
CA ILE A 171 -0.60 4.25 -24.94
C ILE A 171 0.28 5.48 -24.72
N ALA A 172 1.15 5.45 -23.69
CA ALA A 172 2.04 6.55 -23.33
C ALA A 172 3.23 6.08 -22.51
N PRO A 173 4.31 6.87 -22.39
CA PRO A 173 5.36 6.65 -21.41
C PRO A 173 4.78 6.34 -20.04
N THR A 174 5.18 5.19 -19.45
CA THR A 174 4.62 4.67 -18.20
C THR A 174 5.73 4.46 -17.19
N VAL A 175 5.58 5.01 -15.98
CA VAL A 175 6.54 4.93 -14.88
C VAL A 175 5.85 4.34 -13.66
N PHE A 176 6.36 3.21 -13.18
CA PHE A 176 5.78 2.49 -12.04
C PHE A 176 6.74 2.45 -10.84
N SER A 177 6.22 2.78 -9.66
CA SER A 177 6.83 2.40 -8.39
C SER A 177 6.67 0.88 -8.16
N ILE A 178 7.34 0.32 -7.15
CA ILE A 178 7.14 -1.09 -6.80
C ILE A 178 5.73 -1.30 -6.22
N ARG A 179 5.34 -0.46 -5.26
CA ARG A 179 4.06 -0.56 -4.54
C ARG A 179 3.66 0.75 -3.89
N PRO A 180 2.37 0.95 -3.60
CA PRO A 180 1.90 2.01 -2.70
C PRO A 180 2.14 1.66 -1.22
N GLY A 181 1.85 2.58 -0.33
CA GLY A 181 1.85 2.39 1.12
C GLY A 181 3.14 2.88 1.79
N PHE A 182 3.88 2.00 2.48
CA PHE A 182 5.05 2.41 3.27
C PHE A 182 6.21 3.02 2.45
N THR A 183 6.19 2.83 1.14
CA THR A 183 7.18 3.40 0.19
C THR A 183 6.76 4.78 -0.35
N TRP A 184 5.82 5.44 0.29
CA TRP A 184 5.20 6.67 -0.24
C TRP A 184 6.20 7.81 -0.46
N LYS A 185 7.25 7.94 0.37
CA LYS A 185 8.29 8.97 0.22
C LYS A 185 9.12 8.74 -1.04
N GLU A 186 9.57 7.50 -1.25
CA GLU A 186 10.33 7.11 -2.42
C GLU A 186 9.49 7.21 -3.70
N ASN A 187 8.21 6.81 -3.62
CA ASN A 187 7.26 6.96 -4.72
C ASN A 187 7.06 8.44 -5.08
N TYR A 188 6.99 9.31 -4.08
CA TYR A 188 6.89 10.75 -4.27
C TYR A 188 8.07 11.31 -5.05
N LEU A 189 9.30 10.91 -4.69
CA LEU A 189 10.51 11.33 -5.39
C LEU A 189 10.58 10.78 -6.83
N LEU A 190 10.17 9.53 -7.06
CA LEU A 190 10.09 8.95 -8.39
C LEU A 190 9.09 9.68 -9.28
N ASN A 191 7.89 9.96 -8.77
CA ASN A 191 6.87 10.71 -9.49
C ASN A 191 7.32 12.14 -9.77
N ALA A 192 8.02 12.77 -8.82
CA ALA A 192 8.59 14.11 -9.01
C ALA A 192 9.70 14.13 -10.08
N ALA A 193 10.53 13.09 -10.14
CA ALA A 193 11.55 12.95 -11.18
C ALA A 193 10.90 12.84 -12.58
N ALA A 194 9.80 12.08 -12.69
CA ALA A 194 9.03 11.99 -13.93
C ALA A 194 8.38 13.33 -14.34
N LEU A 195 7.97 14.15 -13.36
CA LEU A 195 7.29 15.43 -13.57
C LEU A 195 8.25 16.63 -13.67
N ASP A 196 9.56 16.42 -13.54
CA ASP A 196 10.54 17.51 -13.44
C ASP A 196 10.28 18.45 -12.24
N ARG A 197 10.01 17.85 -11.09
CA ARG A 197 9.66 18.54 -9.83
C ARG A 197 10.45 18.05 -8.62
N THR A 198 11.62 17.43 -8.85
CA THR A 198 12.42 16.79 -7.79
C THR A 198 12.82 17.76 -6.68
N ALA A 199 13.20 19.00 -7.01
CA ALA A 199 13.56 20.00 -6.01
C ALA A 199 12.38 20.35 -5.09
N LYS A 200 11.17 20.49 -5.64
CA LYS A 200 9.95 20.74 -4.88
C LYS A 200 9.64 19.58 -3.95
N ALA A 201 9.67 18.34 -4.47
CA ALA A 201 9.40 17.14 -3.67
C ALA A 201 10.38 16.98 -2.50
N LYS A 202 11.67 17.21 -2.71
CA LYS A 202 12.67 17.18 -1.63
C LYS A 202 12.34 18.21 -0.55
N SER A 203 12.05 19.45 -0.95
CA SER A 203 11.69 20.52 0.00
C SER A 203 10.43 20.19 0.81
N GLU A 204 9.42 19.57 0.18
CA GLU A 204 8.18 19.17 0.88
C GLU A 204 8.38 17.98 1.82
N LEU A 205 9.22 17.00 1.44
CA LEU A 205 9.60 15.91 2.34
C LEU A 205 10.42 16.40 3.52
N ASP A 206 11.39 17.31 3.30
CA ASP A 206 12.17 17.92 4.38
C ASP A 206 11.27 18.70 5.37
N ALA A 207 10.26 19.39 4.86
CA ALA A 207 9.28 20.09 5.68
C ALA A 207 8.40 19.10 6.48
N TYR A 208 7.94 18.03 5.86
CA TYR A 208 7.18 16.97 6.51
C TYR A 208 8.01 16.30 7.62
N GLU A 209 9.25 15.92 7.36
CA GLU A 209 10.13 15.26 8.35
C GLU A 209 10.39 16.15 9.56
N LYS A 210 10.65 17.44 9.33
CA LYS A 210 10.76 18.43 10.43
C LYS A 210 9.47 18.55 11.24
N LYS A 211 8.30 18.52 10.56
CA LYS A 211 6.99 18.58 11.23
C LYS A 211 6.74 17.32 12.07
N ALA A 212 7.08 16.14 11.56
CA ALA A 212 6.96 14.88 12.27
C ALA A 212 7.87 14.82 13.51
N ALA A 213 9.14 15.18 13.37
CA ALA A 213 10.09 15.27 14.48
C ALA A 213 9.61 16.27 15.54
N LYS A 214 9.15 17.45 15.11
CA LYS A 214 8.61 18.49 16.00
C LYS A 214 7.38 18.00 16.78
N LEU A 215 6.48 17.25 16.16
CA LEU A 215 5.36 16.62 16.86
C LEU A 215 5.85 15.71 17.99
N GLY A 216 6.83 14.84 17.68
CA GLY A 216 7.42 13.95 18.67
C GLY A 216 8.08 14.65 19.84
N GLU A 217 8.72 15.81 19.59
CA GLU A 217 9.30 16.67 20.64
C GLU A 217 8.22 17.33 21.52
N ASP A 218 7.16 17.87 20.89
CA ASP A 218 6.09 18.59 21.58
C ASP A 218 5.25 17.68 22.47
N ILE A 219 5.12 16.38 22.11
CA ILE A 219 4.47 15.37 22.97
C ILE A 219 5.35 15.06 24.21
N GLY A 220 6.65 15.18 24.08
CA GLY A 220 7.60 14.95 25.17
C GLY A 220 8.09 13.50 25.29
N PRO A 221 8.76 13.17 26.44
CA PRO A 221 9.39 11.86 26.62
C PRO A 221 8.38 10.72 26.87
N ASP A 222 7.25 11.01 27.54
CA ASP A 222 6.25 10.01 27.91
C ASP A 222 5.22 9.82 26.79
N LYS A 223 5.69 9.33 25.64
CA LYS A 223 4.87 9.18 24.44
C LYS A 223 3.82 8.08 24.62
N PRO A 224 2.56 8.37 24.33
CA PRO A 224 1.51 7.34 24.40
C PRO A 224 1.66 6.31 23.29
N THR A 225 1.24 5.07 23.57
CA THR A 225 1.10 4.05 22.53
C THR A 225 -0.12 4.34 21.66
N ILE A 226 0.06 4.19 20.34
CA ILE A 226 -0.98 4.49 19.34
C ILE A 226 -1.38 3.19 18.63
N SER A 227 -2.65 2.82 18.73
CA SER A 227 -3.24 1.72 17.98
C SER A 227 -4.05 2.23 16.80
N MET A 228 -3.83 1.66 15.62
CA MET A 228 -4.47 2.08 14.39
C MET A 228 -5.36 0.97 13.86
N VAL A 229 -6.67 1.15 13.99
CA VAL A 229 -7.69 0.15 13.71
C VAL A 229 -8.47 0.54 12.46
N ARG A 230 -8.56 -0.35 11.47
CA ARG A 230 -9.41 -0.12 10.30
C ARG A 230 -10.42 -1.23 10.15
N TYR A 231 -11.68 -0.85 10.06
CA TYR A 231 -12.79 -1.78 9.85
C TYR A 231 -13.04 -1.96 8.35
N LEU A 232 -13.05 -3.24 7.92
CA LEU A 232 -13.35 -3.64 6.55
C LEU A 232 -14.60 -4.54 6.54
N PRO A 233 -15.19 -4.82 5.37
CA PRO A 233 -16.39 -5.66 5.29
C PRO A 233 -16.22 -7.07 5.88
N ASP A 234 -15.06 -7.66 5.71
CA ASP A 234 -14.76 -9.05 6.08
C ASP A 234 -13.80 -9.21 7.27
N ARG A 235 -13.10 -8.13 7.69
CA ARG A 235 -12.03 -8.20 8.69
C ARG A 235 -11.79 -6.88 9.42
N ILE A 236 -10.97 -6.94 10.46
CA ILE A 236 -10.42 -5.76 11.15
C ILE A 236 -8.92 -5.82 11.03
N ARG A 237 -8.28 -4.70 10.70
CA ARG A 237 -6.83 -4.56 10.64
C ARG A 237 -6.31 -3.67 11.75
N LEU A 238 -5.29 -4.17 12.45
CA LEU A 238 -4.43 -3.39 13.30
C LEU A 238 -3.19 -3.02 12.47
N TYR A 239 -3.10 -1.78 12.01
CA TYR A 239 -2.05 -1.37 11.06
C TYR A 239 -0.67 -1.36 11.72
N ALA A 240 0.33 -1.89 11.00
CA ALA A 240 1.67 -2.16 11.51
C ALA A 240 2.74 -1.32 10.80
N LYS A 241 4.02 -1.66 10.98
CA LYS A 241 5.15 -0.84 10.51
C LYS A 241 5.17 -0.63 8.99
N ALA A 242 4.91 -1.68 8.20
CA ALA A 242 4.95 -1.61 6.75
C ALA A 242 3.63 -1.07 6.15
N SER A 243 3.08 -0.03 6.76
CA SER A 243 1.90 0.70 6.28
C SER A 243 2.22 2.20 6.15
N PHE A 244 1.41 2.92 5.38
CA PHE A 244 1.52 4.38 5.26
C PHE A 244 1.47 5.06 6.64
N ILE A 245 0.41 4.83 7.39
CA ILE A 245 0.27 5.41 8.73
C ILE A 245 1.35 4.90 9.71
N GLY A 246 1.83 3.67 9.49
CA GLY A 246 2.91 3.10 10.27
C GLY A 246 4.22 3.87 10.14
N THR A 247 4.56 4.33 8.94
CA THR A 247 5.74 5.17 8.71
C THR A 247 5.60 6.54 9.34
N ILE A 248 4.40 7.14 9.31
CA ILE A 248 4.14 8.46 9.93
C ILE A 248 4.34 8.40 11.44
N LEU A 249 3.84 7.36 12.11
CA LEU A 249 4.09 7.19 13.54
C LEU A 249 5.58 6.97 13.85
N GLU A 250 6.30 6.25 12.97
CA GLU A 250 7.75 6.05 13.12
C GLU A 250 8.51 7.37 12.97
N ASP A 251 8.19 8.18 11.97
CA ASP A 251 8.79 9.50 11.75
C ASP A 251 8.55 10.46 12.93
N ALA A 252 7.37 10.40 13.57
CA ALA A 252 7.06 11.16 14.77
C ALA A 252 7.61 10.52 16.08
N GLY A 253 8.23 9.35 15.98
CA GLY A 253 8.75 8.59 17.12
C GLY A 253 7.65 8.14 18.08
N LEU A 254 6.44 7.88 17.59
CA LEU A 254 5.29 7.44 18.38
C LEU A 254 5.24 5.90 18.48
N PRO A 255 5.21 5.34 19.70
CA PRO A 255 5.19 3.90 19.88
C PRO A 255 3.83 3.28 19.56
N ARG A 256 3.85 1.99 19.22
CA ARG A 256 2.66 1.15 18.96
C ARG A 256 2.56 0.01 19.95
N PRO A 257 1.40 -0.60 20.14
CA PRO A 257 1.27 -1.87 20.84
C PRO A 257 2.18 -2.94 20.23
N LYS A 258 2.63 -3.88 21.06
CA LYS A 258 3.62 -4.89 20.63
C LYS A 258 3.17 -5.72 19.42
N ASN A 259 1.90 -6.08 19.35
CA ASN A 259 1.32 -6.84 18.24
C ASN A 259 1.22 -6.04 16.91
N GLN A 260 1.39 -4.72 16.97
CA GLN A 260 1.43 -3.82 15.78
C GLN A 260 2.87 -3.42 15.40
N GLN A 261 3.89 -3.93 16.10
CA GLN A 261 5.30 -3.68 15.80
C GLN A 261 5.89 -4.66 14.78
N ILE A 262 5.07 -5.47 14.15
CA ILE A 262 5.48 -6.41 13.10
C ILE A 262 5.85 -5.67 11.82
N ASN A 263 6.78 -6.25 11.04
CA ASN A 263 7.15 -5.72 9.73
C ASN A 263 6.21 -6.24 8.64
N ASP A 264 4.95 -5.86 8.74
CA ASP A 264 3.89 -6.16 7.79
C ASP A 264 2.94 -4.95 7.69
N LEU A 265 1.96 -5.02 6.76
CA LEU A 265 0.94 -3.99 6.61
C LEU A 265 0.06 -3.89 7.86
N ALA A 266 -0.41 -5.02 8.37
CA ALA A 266 -1.31 -5.09 9.50
C ALA A 266 -1.35 -6.50 10.10
N ALA A 267 -1.71 -6.60 11.38
CA ALA A 267 -2.27 -7.81 11.96
C ALA A 267 -3.78 -7.84 11.69
N GLU A 268 -4.31 -8.95 11.18
CA GLU A 268 -5.74 -9.12 10.94
C GLU A 268 -6.37 -9.82 12.14
N ILE A 269 -7.47 -9.27 12.65
CA ILE A 269 -8.21 -9.82 13.80
C ILE A 269 -9.69 -9.96 13.48
N SER A 270 -10.36 -10.85 14.21
CA SER A 270 -11.82 -10.95 14.23
C SER A 270 -12.43 -10.02 15.29
N PRO A 271 -13.74 -9.69 15.21
CA PRO A 271 -14.39 -8.84 16.22
C PRO A 271 -14.28 -9.35 17.64
N GLU A 272 -14.17 -10.68 17.85
CA GLU A 272 -14.03 -11.32 19.16
C GLU A 272 -12.68 -11.06 19.82
N LYS A 273 -11.69 -10.66 19.03
CA LYS A 273 -10.32 -10.33 19.48
C LYS A 273 -10.05 -8.82 19.47
N ILE A 274 -11.10 -8.01 19.58
CA ILE A 274 -10.95 -6.54 19.52
C ILE A 274 -10.14 -5.98 20.71
N ASP A 275 -9.98 -6.74 21.78
CA ASP A 275 -9.09 -6.43 22.90
C ASP A 275 -7.61 -6.34 22.48
N GLU A 276 -7.21 -6.99 21.39
CA GLU A 276 -5.87 -6.84 20.82
C GLU A 276 -5.58 -5.41 20.29
N ALA A 277 -6.59 -4.56 20.15
CA ALA A 277 -6.44 -3.17 19.76
C ALA A 277 -6.07 -2.23 20.92
N ASP A 278 -5.96 -2.71 22.17
CA ASP A 278 -5.74 -1.84 23.33
C ASP A 278 -4.42 -1.05 23.27
N ALA A 279 -4.52 0.23 23.63
CA ALA A 279 -3.42 1.19 23.63
C ALA A 279 -3.78 2.40 24.50
N ASP A 280 -2.88 3.40 24.60
CA ASP A 280 -3.20 4.69 25.23
C ASP A 280 -4.14 5.53 24.35
N TRP A 281 -4.01 5.43 23.03
CA TRP A 281 -4.90 6.01 22.04
C TRP A 281 -5.26 5.00 20.95
N ILE A 282 -6.49 5.06 20.47
CA ILE A 282 -6.97 4.27 19.35
C ILE A 282 -7.53 5.21 18.29
N PHE A 283 -7.01 5.12 17.06
CA PHE A 283 -7.55 5.82 15.90
C PHE A 283 -8.22 4.82 14.96
N THR A 284 -9.51 5.04 14.68
CA THR A 284 -10.31 4.09 13.91
C THR A 284 -10.72 4.67 12.56
N GLY A 285 -10.51 3.91 11.49
CA GLY A 285 -10.98 4.20 10.14
C GLY A 285 -11.96 3.15 9.63
N VAL A 286 -12.71 3.48 8.60
CA VAL A 286 -13.70 2.61 8.00
C VAL A 286 -13.55 2.60 6.48
N TYR A 287 -13.33 1.43 5.88
CA TYR A 287 -13.21 1.29 4.45
C TYR A 287 -14.57 1.10 3.79
N GLY A 288 -15.02 2.10 3.04
CA GLY A 288 -16.31 2.10 2.35
C GLY A 288 -17.49 2.39 3.25
N ASP A 289 -18.64 1.74 3.00
CA ASP A 289 -19.85 1.94 3.80
C ASP A 289 -19.67 1.37 5.25
N PRO A 290 -19.78 2.20 6.29
CA PRO A 290 -19.65 1.74 7.68
C PRO A 290 -20.57 0.56 8.04
N LYS A 291 -21.78 0.53 7.51
CA LYS A 291 -22.77 -0.53 7.77
C LYS A 291 -22.37 -1.87 7.15
N ALA A 292 -21.55 -1.84 6.10
CA ALA A 292 -21.05 -3.04 5.44
C ALA A 292 -19.79 -3.62 6.11
N THR A 293 -19.23 -2.94 7.13
CA THR A 293 -17.98 -3.36 7.78
C THR A 293 -18.20 -4.09 9.09
N LYS A 294 -17.11 -4.57 9.68
CA LYS A 294 -17.10 -5.22 11.01
C LYS A 294 -17.15 -4.23 12.19
N ARG A 295 -17.30 -2.91 11.93
CA ARG A 295 -17.26 -1.85 12.93
C ARG A 295 -18.29 -2.07 14.05
N ASP A 296 -19.58 -2.13 13.69
CA ASP A 296 -20.66 -2.21 14.67
C ASP A 296 -20.57 -3.50 15.51
N THR A 297 -20.20 -4.62 14.87
CA THR A 297 -19.99 -5.89 15.57
C THR A 297 -18.84 -5.77 16.58
N ALA A 298 -17.72 -5.16 16.20
CA ALA A 298 -16.57 -5.01 17.10
C ALA A 298 -16.84 -4.02 18.24
N GLN A 299 -17.44 -2.86 17.94
CA GLN A 299 -17.69 -1.83 18.95
C GLN A 299 -18.86 -2.15 19.89
N SER A 300 -19.77 -3.05 19.50
CA SER A 300 -20.80 -3.59 20.38
C SER A 300 -20.26 -4.67 21.33
N ASN A 301 -19.11 -5.27 21.04
CA ASN A 301 -18.49 -6.28 21.89
C ASN A 301 -18.13 -5.66 23.27
N PRO A 302 -18.44 -6.35 24.40
CA PRO A 302 -18.05 -5.88 25.72
C PRO A 302 -16.54 -5.63 25.88
N LEU A 303 -15.70 -6.38 25.16
CA LEU A 303 -14.24 -6.20 25.18
C LEU A 303 -13.85 -4.81 24.68
N TRP A 304 -14.51 -4.25 23.64
CA TRP A 304 -14.26 -2.88 23.17
C TRP A 304 -14.44 -1.84 24.28
N LYS A 305 -15.54 -1.94 25.03
CA LYS A 305 -15.85 -1.02 26.13
C LYS A 305 -14.84 -1.11 27.29
N ASN A 306 -14.10 -2.22 27.36
CA ASN A 306 -13.10 -2.45 28.38
C ASN A 306 -11.71 -1.92 28.03
N LEU A 307 -11.46 -1.55 26.75
CA LEU A 307 -10.18 -1.00 26.33
C LEU A 307 -9.87 0.29 27.10
N LYS A 308 -8.58 0.48 27.42
CA LYS A 308 -8.11 1.66 28.15
C LYS A 308 -8.47 2.95 27.41
N ALA A 309 -8.12 3.03 26.13
CA ALA A 309 -8.42 4.21 25.32
C ALA A 309 -9.92 4.53 25.25
N VAL A 310 -10.78 3.53 25.18
CA VAL A 310 -12.24 3.71 25.13
C VAL A 310 -12.77 4.25 26.46
N LYS A 311 -12.35 3.70 27.60
CA LYS A 311 -12.74 4.17 28.94
C LYS A 311 -12.29 5.59 29.21
N GLU A 312 -11.16 6.01 28.65
CA GLU A 312 -10.58 7.32 28.84
C GLU A 312 -11.00 8.35 27.76
N GLY A 313 -11.89 7.96 26.83
CA GLY A 313 -12.36 8.83 25.76
C GLY A 313 -11.29 9.16 24.70
N ARG A 314 -10.28 8.29 24.57
CA ARG A 314 -9.13 8.41 23.64
C ARG A 314 -9.23 7.47 22.44
N ALA A 315 -10.40 6.91 22.19
CA ALA A 315 -10.72 6.22 20.93
C ALA A 315 -11.41 7.21 19.99
N LYS A 316 -10.78 7.49 18.84
CA LYS A 316 -11.20 8.53 17.89
C LYS A 316 -11.47 7.94 16.51
N ASP A 317 -12.57 8.35 15.90
CA ASP A 317 -12.77 8.10 14.47
C ASP A 317 -11.96 9.13 13.65
N VAL A 318 -11.28 8.64 12.62
CA VAL A 318 -10.47 9.48 11.71
C VAL A 318 -10.90 9.29 10.26
N PRO A 319 -10.65 10.29 9.38
CA PRO A 319 -10.95 10.17 7.97
C PRO A 319 -10.12 9.07 7.31
N ASP A 320 -10.77 8.03 6.78
CA ASP A 320 -10.12 6.91 6.09
C ASP A 320 -9.32 7.38 4.86
N GLU A 321 -9.82 8.40 4.16
CA GLU A 321 -9.20 8.95 2.96
C GLU A 321 -7.82 9.58 3.20
N THR A 322 -7.52 10.07 4.41
CA THR A 322 -6.21 10.63 4.76
C THR A 322 -5.35 9.62 5.51
N TRP A 323 -5.91 8.92 6.49
CA TRP A 323 -5.13 8.07 7.40
C TRP A 323 -4.73 6.72 6.79
N TYR A 324 -5.60 6.13 5.95
CA TYR A 324 -5.41 4.76 5.45
C TYR A 324 -5.34 4.67 3.92
N LEU A 325 -5.91 5.62 3.21
CA LEU A 325 -5.91 5.67 1.74
C LEU A 325 -5.07 6.81 1.14
N GLY A 326 -4.64 7.79 1.93
CA GLY A 326 -3.98 9.00 1.43
C GLY A 326 -2.71 8.73 0.64
N LEU A 327 -1.81 7.93 1.17
CA LEU A 327 -0.60 7.37 0.55
C LEU A 327 0.36 8.39 -0.08
N GLY A 328 0.27 9.68 0.30
CA GLY A 328 1.10 10.76 -0.23
C GLY A 328 1.39 11.86 0.80
N VAL A 329 2.19 12.87 0.39
CA VAL A 329 2.72 13.91 1.29
C VAL A 329 1.65 14.82 1.87
N THR A 330 0.58 15.10 1.10
CA THR A 330 -0.52 15.94 1.57
C THR A 330 -1.29 15.25 2.69
N ALA A 331 -1.68 14.00 2.47
CA ALA A 331 -2.35 13.18 3.49
C ALA A 331 -1.47 12.98 4.74
N ALA A 332 -0.16 12.73 4.56
CA ALA A 332 0.77 12.56 5.68
C ALA A 332 0.83 13.81 6.56
N ASN A 333 0.83 15.00 5.96
CA ASN A 333 0.80 16.25 6.70
C ASN A 333 -0.51 16.46 7.48
N LEU A 334 -1.66 16.07 6.90
CA LEU A 334 -2.96 16.14 7.59
C LEU A 334 -3.00 15.18 8.78
N VAL A 335 -2.47 13.97 8.63
CA VAL A 335 -2.36 13.02 9.75
C VAL A 335 -1.51 13.59 10.90
N LEU A 336 -0.39 14.27 10.59
CA LEU A 336 0.41 14.93 11.64
C LEU A 336 -0.36 16.06 12.32
N ASP A 337 -1.22 16.80 11.59
CA ASP A 337 -2.06 17.85 12.17
C ASP A 337 -3.12 17.25 13.10
N ASP A 338 -3.78 16.18 12.69
CA ASP A 338 -4.75 15.46 13.52
C ASP A 338 -4.10 14.90 14.80
N LEU A 339 -2.95 14.21 14.65
CA LEU A 339 -2.19 13.73 15.80
C LEU A 339 -1.78 14.84 16.75
N ARG A 340 -1.38 15.99 16.22
CA ARG A 340 -1.03 17.15 17.02
C ARG A 340 -2.22 17.68 17.82
N ALA A 341 -3.38 17.78 17.17
CA ALA A 341 -4.60 18.28 17.83
C ALA A 341 -5.05 17.38 19.00
N ASP A 342 -4.85 16.08 18.87
CA ASP A 342 -5.25 15.11 19.91
C ASP A 342 -4.18 14.89 21.00
N LEU A 343 -2.89 14.89 20.64
CA LEU A 343 -1.82 14.45 21.54
C LEU A 343 -1.05 15.60 22.22
N VAL A 344 -1.02 16.80 21.64
CA VAL A 344 -0.31 17.95 22.22
C VAL A 344 -1.30 18.82 23.00
N LYS A 345 -1.05 18.97 24.32
CA LYS A 345 -1.90 19.75 25.23
C LYS A 345 -1.51 21.23 25.25
#